data_b60620658d02deff113c6ba199ed720b
#
_entry.id   b60620658d02deff113c6ba199ed720b
#
_cell.length_a   1.000
_cell.length_b   1.000
_cell.length_c   1.000
_cell.angle_alpha   90.00
_cell.angle_beta   90.00
_cell.angle_gamma   90.00
#
_symmetry.space_group_name_H-M   'P 1'
#
loop_
_entity.id
_entity.type
_entity.pdbx_description
1 polymer ?
#
loop_
_entity_poly.entity_id
_entity_poly.type
_entity_poly.pdbx_seq_one_letter_code
_entity_poly.pdbx_strand_id
1 'polypeptide(L)'
;INDDANAPTDSLKSQITITQLLSHSGGLTHGLNPNPVQIRFRNGYFKPGIKTIQERVANMTKFPLVAQPGTEWNYSAGPDVLCALIEKFTGMSVNEFLKARIFDPLEMKHTGYNVPKEEQSKIVALHTKGINGTISVAAYQPPFENVTLWSGVNGLFSSVTDYATFCQMMLAGGTYKGKQYLSRKTVELMTSNHTGNLFPQLPGTGWGLGFAVVTDGPATKTPASKGLFFWGGANNTHFFIDPK
;
A
#
# COMPACT_ATOMS: atom_id res chain seq x y z
N ILE A 1 6.50 20.21 -11.49
CA ILE A 1 5.03 20.12 -11.34
C ILE A 1 4.53 21.55 -11.20
N ASN A 2 3.62 21.96 -12.07
CA ASN A 2 2.93 23.23 -11.91
C ASN A 2 1.92 23.08 -10.77
N ASP A 3 2.01 23.91 -9.75
CA ASP A 3 1.15 23.87 -8.56
C ASP A 3 -0.25 24.45 -8.81
N ASP A 4 -0.51 24.99 -9.99
CA ASP A 4 -1.84 25.46 -10.38
C ASP A 4 -2.74 24.27 -10.76
N ALA A 5 -3.80 24.05 -9.98
CA ALA A 5 -4.78 22.98 -10.22
C ALA A 5 -5.53 23.09 -11.57
N ASN A 6 -5.49 24.26 -12.22
CA ASN A 6 -6.11 24.52 -13.52
C ASN A 6 -5.10 24.63 -14.65
N ALA A 7 -3.80 24.39 -14.38
CA ALA A 7 -2.79 24.42 -15.41
C ALA A 7 -3.09 23.43 -16.55
N PRO A 8 -2.72 23.74 -17.79
CA PRO A 8 -2.83 22.80 -18.89
C PRO A 8 -2.03 21.53 -18.59
N THR A 9 -2.58 20.40 -19.01
CA THR A 9 -1.93 19.07 -18.84
C THR A 9 -1.36 18.59 -20.15
N ASP A 10 -0.22 17.91 -20.07
CA ASP A 10 0.36 17.22 -21.22
C ASP A 10 -0.37 15.92 -21.53
N SER A 11 -0.36 15.52 -22.79
CA SER A 11 -0.81 14.19 -23.19
C SER A 11 0.08 13.09 -22.61
N LEU A 12 -0.53 11.94 -22.32
CA LEU A 12 0.23 10.76 -21.88
C LEU A 12 1.19 10.28 -22.96
N LYS A 13 2.45 10.06 -22.59
CA LYS A 13 3.47 9.49 -23.47
C LYS A 13 3.41 7.97 -23.54
N SER A 14 2.87 7.31 -22.53
CA SER A 14 2.71 5.86 -22.47
C SER A 14 1.54 5.45 -21.58
N GLN A 15 1.04 4.24 -21.77
CA GLN A 15 0.06 3.61 -20.87
C GLN A 15 0.72 3.25 -19.53
N ILE A 16 -0.05 3.32 -18.45
CA ILE A 16 0.39 2.85 -17.13
C ILE A 16 0.40 1.31 -17.13
N THR A 17 1.49 0.71 -16.67
CA THR A 17 1.63 -0.74 -16.55
C THR A 17 1.31 -1.22 -15.13
N ILE A 18 1.01 -2.52 -14.97
CA ILE A 18 0.81 -3.16 -13.65
C ILE A 18 2.07 -3.01 -12.78
N THR A 19 3.26 -3.17 -13.37
CA THR A 19 4.54 -2.94 -12.67
C THR A 19 4.62 -1.52 -12.11
N GLN A 20 4.24 -0.52 -12.88
CA GLN A 20 4.26 0.87 -12.45
C GLN A 20 3.21 1.19 -11.36
N LEU A 21 2.06 0.50 -11.35
CA LEU A 21 1.08 0.59 -10.26
C LEU A 21 1.67 0.02 -8.96
N LEU A 22 2.29 -1.17 -9.02
CA LEU A 22 2.93 -1.85 -7.89
C LEU A 22 4.16 -1.11 -7.37
N SER A 23 4.89 -0.41 -8.25
CA SER A 23 6.12 0.31 -7.89
C SER A 23 5.93 1.80 -7.62
N HIS A 24 4.69 2.29 -7.59
CA HIS A 24 4.38 3.72 -7.41
C HIS A 24 5.06 4.65 -8.43
N SER A 25 5.34 4.15 -9.64
CA SER A 25 5.94 4.93 -10.73
C SER A 25 4.98 5.22 -11.88
N GLY A 26 3.67 4.96 -11.70
CA GLY A 26 2.64 5.17 -12.73
C GLY A 26 2.17 6.61 -12.91
N GLY A 27 2.74 7.58 -12.19
CA GLY A 27 2.31 8.98 -12.25
C GLY A 27 1.05 9.30 -11.45
N LEU A 28 0.47 8.32 -10.76
CA LEU A 28 -0.62 8.53 -9.80
C LEU A 28 -0.08 9.16 -8.51
N THR A 29 -0.98 9.72 -7.70
CA THR A 29 -0.67 10.24 -6.36
C THR A 29 -1.62 9.65 -5.31
N HIS A 30 -1.30 9.85 -4.04
CA HIS A 30 -2.20 9.64 -2.90
C HIS A 30 -2.72 10.98 -2.33
N GLY A 31 -2.25 12.11 -2.85
CA GLY A 31 -2.63 13.43 -2.36
C GLY A 31 -1.98 13.83 -1.03
N LEU A 32 -0.83 13.25 -0.70
CA LEU A 32 -0.13 13.53 0.56
C LEU A 32 0.62 14.86 0.53
N ASN A 33 1.00 15.32 -0.64
CA ASN A 33 1.73 16.57 -0.80
C ASN A 33 0.75 17.77 -0.75
N PRO A 34 1.08 18.88 -0.07
CA PRO A 34 0.17 20.01 0.09
C PRO A 34 0.02 20.92 -1.15
N ASN A 35 0.44 20.51 -2.34
CA ASN A 35 0.22 21.30 -3.55
C ASN A 35 -1.24 21.24 -4.04
N PRO A 36 -1.74 22.26 -4.77
CA PRO A 36 -3.14 22.38 -5.17
C PRO A 36 -3.67 21.18 -5.97
N VAL A 37 -2.86 20.60 -6.86
CA VAL A 37 -3.24 19.44 -7.69
C VAL A 37 -3.48 18.21 -6.81
N GLN A 38 -2.57 17.95 -5.87
CA GLN A 38 -2.70 16.80 -4.98
C GLN A 38 -3.79 16.98 -3.93
N ILE A 39 -4.00 18.19 -3.43
CA ILE A 39 -5.15 18.51 -2.56
C ILE A 39 -6.46 18.24 -3.28
N ARG A 40 -6.58 18.70 -4.54
CA ARG A 40 -7.76 18.45 -5.37
C ARG A 40 -7.99 16.97 -5.61
N PHE A 41 -6.93 16.21 -5.93
CA PHE A 41 -6.99 14.76 -6.06
C PHE A 41 -7.49 14.12 -4.76
N ARG A 42 -6.87 14.44 -3.61
CA ARG A 42 -7.24 13.91 -2.31
C ARG A 42 -8.71 14.14 -1.96
N ASN A 43 -9.20 15.35 -2.18
CA ASN A 43 -10.60 15.70 -1.91
C ASN A 43 -11.57 14.89 -2.79
N GLY A 44 -11.21 14.63 -4.04
CA GLY A 44 -12.00 13.78 -4.92
C GLY A 44 -11.87 12.29 -4.59
N TYR A 45 -10.67 11.82 -4.29
CA TYR A 45 -10.38 10.43 -3.94
C TYR A 45 -11.10 9.99 -2.66
N PHE A 46 -11.07 10.82 -1.62
CA PHE A 46 -11.77 10.58 -0.35
C PHE A 46 -13.18 11.18 -0.30
N LYS A 47 -13.77 11.48 -1.44
CA LYS A 47 -15.12 12.05 -1.49
C LYS A 47 -16.11 11.16 -0.73
N PRO A 48 -16.92 11.74 0.19
CA PRO A 48 -17.96 10.99 0.88
C PRO A 48 -18.96 10.36 -0.09
N GLY A 49 -19.47 9.18 0.28
CA GLY A 49 -20.49 8.47 -0.49
C GLY A 49 -19.94 7.46 -1.51
N ILE A 50 -18.63 7.40 -1.74
CA ILE A 50 -18.00 6.32 -2.52
C ILE A 50 -18.04 5.04 -1.70
N LYS A 51 -18.68 3.99 -2.23
CA LYS A 51 -18.91 2.73 -1.51
C LYS A 51 -18.15 1.54 -2.08
N THR A 52 -17.70 1.63 -3.33
CA THR A 52 -17.02 0.54 -4.01
C THR A 52 -15.66 0.98 -4.54
N ILE A 53 -14.75 0.02 -4.71
CA ILE A 53 -13.44 0.29 -5.28
C ILE A 53 -13.55 0.73 -6.75
N GLN A 54 -14.53 0.22 -7.49
CA GLN A 54 -14.79 0.60 -8.87
C GLN A 54 -15.19 2.09 -8.98
N GLU A 55 -16.10 2.55 -8.11
CA GLU A 55 -16.48 3.97 -8.04
C GLU A 55 -15.29 4.87 -7.69
N ARG A 56 -14.44 4.42 -6.74
CA ARG A 56 -13.24 5.16 -6.33
C ARG A 56 -12.27 5.31 -7.49
N VAL A 57 -11.96 4.23 -8.19
CA VAL A 57 -11.06 4.25 -9.34
C VAL A 57 -11.65 5.08 -10.49
N ALA A 58 -12.94 4.94 -10.80
CA ALA A 58 -13.61 5.78 -11.79
C ALA A 58 -13.56 7.27 -11.41
N ASN A 59 -13.60 7.60 -10.11
CA ASN A 59 -13.45 8.98 -9.67
C ASN A 59 -12.00 9.47 -9.79
N MET A 60 -11.00 8.61 -9.58
CA MET A 60 -9.58 8.95 -9.76
C MET A 60 -9.25 9.37 -11.19
N THR A 61 -9.89 8.77 -12.21
CA THR A 61 -9.63 9.10 -13.62
C THR A 61 -10.03 10.52 -14.03
N LYS A 62 -10.75 11.24 -13.16
CA LYS A 62 -11.13 12.65 -13.39
C LYS A 62 -10.01 13.64 -13.07
N PHE A 63 -8.91 13.16 -12.53
CA PHE A 63 -7.78 13.99 -12.14
C PHE A 63 -6.57 13.68 -13.00
N PRO A 64 -5.73 14.69 -13.30
CA PRO A 64 -4.51 14.48 -14.06
C PRO A 64 -3.51 13.64 -13.24
N LEU A 65 -2.63 12.94 -13.93
CA LEU A 65 -1.44 12.37 -13.33
C LEU A 65 -0.50 13.50 -12.87
N VAL A 66 0.28 13.25 -11.83
CA VAL A 66 1.27 14.22 -11.31
C VAL A 66 2.62 14.10 -12.03
N ALA A 67 2.82 13.01 -12.78
CA ALA A 67 4.00 12.76 -13.59
C ALA A 67 3.67 11.84 -14.77
N GLN A 68 4.52 11.81 -15.78
CA GLN A 68 4.42 10.80 -16.84
C GLN A 68 4.75 9.39 -16.28
N PRO A 69 4.04 8.33 -16.74
CA PRO A 69 4.34 6.98 -16.30
C PRO A 69 5.81 6.60 -16.48
N GLY A 70 6.44 6.12 -15.41
CA GLY A 70 7.83 5.69 -15.39
C GLY A 70 8.88 6.79 -15.16
N THR A 71 8.48 8.06 -14.98
CA THR A 71 9.46 9.16 -14.85
C THR A 71 9.76 9.56 -13.41
N GLU A 72 8.82 9.32 -12.49
CA GLU A 72 8.95 9.69 -11.09
C GLU A 72 8.36 8.62 -10.18
N TRP A 73 8.88 8.54 -8.96
CA TRP A 73 8.26 7.78 -7.89
C TRP A 73 7.37 8.71 -7.06
N ASN A 74 6.08 8.39 -7.01
CA ASN A 74 5.11 9.10 -6.20
C ASN A 74 4.28 8.07 -5.43
N TYR A 75 4.36 8.08 -4.09
CA TYR A 75 3.48 7.23 -3.27
C TYR A 75 2.03 7.47 -3.66
N SER A 76 1.32 6.42 -4.07
CA SER A 76 0.11 6.60 -4.86
C SER A 76 -1.02 5.64 -4.48
N ALA A 77 -2.22 5.98 -4.93
CA ALA A 77 -3.39 5.11 -4.88
C ALA A 77 -3.38 4.00 -5.97
N GLY A 78 -2.22 3.69 -6.55
CA GLY A 78 -2.06 2.57 -7.49
C GLY A 78 -2.61 1.23 -7.00
N PRO A 79 -2.41 0.84 -5.71
CA PRO A 79 -3.02 -0.38 -5.17
C PRO A 79 -4.55 -0.44 -5.27
N ASP A 80 -5.26 0.68 -5.22
CA ASP A 80 -6.72 0.68 -5.44
C ASP A 80 -7.09 0.33 -6.89
N VAL A 81 -6.28 0.77 -7.86
CA VAL A 81 -6.45 0.35 -9.26
C VAL A 81 -6.23 -1.15 -9.40
N LEU A 82 -5.24 -1.71 -8.71
CA LEU A 82 -5.00 -3.16 -8.69
C LEU A 82 -6.17 -3.91 -8.05
N CYS A 83 -6.74 -3.40 -6.97
CA CYS A 83 -7.96 -3.95 -6.35
C CYS A 83 -9.14 -3.97 -7.34
N ALA A 84 -9.37 -2.88 -8.06
CA ALA A 84 -10.41 -2.84 -9.08
C ALA A 84 -10.17 -3.84 -10.23
N LEU A 85 -8.91 -4.07 -10.60
CA LEU A 85 -8.55 -5.09 -11.59
C LEU A 85 -8.78 -6.52 -11.04
N ILE A 86 -8.46 -6.78 -9.77
CA ILE A 86 -8.77 -8.06 -9.11
C ILE A 86 -10.27 -8.35 -9.22
N GLU A 87 -11.12 -7.42 -8.80
CA GLU A 87 -12.59 -7.62 -8.89
C GLU A 87 -13.05 -7.85 -10.33
N LYS A 88 -12.52 -7.05 -11.27
CA LYS A 88 -12.87 -7.16 -12.68
C LYS A 88 -12.51 -8.52 -13.29
N PHE A 89 -11.33 -9.06 -12.98
CA PHE A 89 -10.84 -10.30 -13.60
C PHE A 89 -11.30 -11.56 -12.88
N THR A 90 -11.58 -11.47 -11.58
CA THR A 90 -11.95 -12.66 -10.78
C THR A 90 -13.45 -12.79 -10.55
N GLY A 91 -14.21 -11.70 -10.67
CA GLY A 91 -15.61 -11.62 -10.26
C GLY A 91 -15.81 -11.68 -8.74
N MET A 92 -14.74 -11.71 -7.96
CA MET A 92 -14.76 -11.71 -6.50
C MET A 92 -14.52 -10.29 -5.98
N SER A 93 -15.12 -9.92 -4.86
CA SER A 93 -14.68 -8.72 -4.15
C SER A 93 -13.22 -8.88 -3.68
N VAL A 94 -12.52 -7.75 -3.49
CA VAL A 94 -11.14 -7.78 -2.95
C VAL A 94 -11.09 -8.51 -1.61
N ASN A 95 -12.08 -8.31 -0.75
CA ASN A 95 -12.16 -8.99 0.54
C ASN A 95 -12.27 -10.51 0.39
N GLU A 96 -13.15 -11.00 -0.48
CA GLU A 96 -13.28 -12.44 -0.76
C GLU A 96 -12.01 -13.00 -1.38
N PHE A 97 -11.41 -12.28 -2.32
CA PHE A 97 -10.17 -12.70 -2.97
C PHE A 97 -9.02 -12.82 -1.97
N LEU A 98 -8.78 -11.80 -1.14
CA LEU A 98 -7.73 -11.83 -0.14
C LEU A 98 -7.97 -12.91 0.92
N LYS A 99 -9.22 -13.06 1.35
CA LYS A 99 -9.59 -14.12 2.29
C LYS A 99 -9.29 -15.50 1.70
N ALA A 100 -9.80 -15.80 0.52
CA ALA A 100 -9.65 -17.12 -0.10
C ALA A 100 -8.22 -17.45 -0.54
N ARG A 101 -7.43 -16.46 -0.95
CA ARG A 101 -6.10 -16.67 -1.56
C ARG A 101 -4.93 -16.44 -0.60
N ILE A 102 -5.14 -15.66 0.46
CA ILE A 102 -4.07 -15.26 1.38
C ILE A 102 -4.46 -15.57 2.83
N PHE A 103 -5.54 -14.99 3.36
CA PHE A 103 -5.79 -15.05 4.81
C PHE A 103 -6.13 -16.45 5.29
N ASP A 104 -7.13 -17.11 4.70
CA ASP A 104 -7.52 -18.48 5.10
C ASP A 104 -6.38 -19.49 4.85
N PRO A 105 -5.71 -19.50 3.66
CA PRO A 105 -4.62 -20.42 3.43
C PRO A 105 -3.41 -20.25 4.35
N LEU A 106 -3.12 -19.01 4.80
CA LEU A 106 -2.06 -18.69 5.74
C LEU A 106 -2.52 -18.75 7.21
N GLU A 107 -3.79 -19.12 7.45
CA GLU A 107 -4.39 -19.15 8.80
C GLU A 107 -4.38 -17.79 9.52
N MET A 108 -4.45 -16.68 8.77
CA MET A 108 -4.46 -15.30 9.28
C MET A 108 -5.89 -14.93 9.74
N LYS A 109 -6.32 -15.49 10.87
CA LYS A 109 -7.71 -15.45 11.34
C LYS A 109 -8.17 -14.09 11.87
N HIS A 110 -7.22 -13.23 12.22
CA HIS A 110 -7.45 -11.89 12.77
C HIS A 110 -7.12 -10.79 11.75
N THR A 111 -7.14 -11.13 10.45
CA THR A 111 -6.83 -10.19 9.37
C THR A 111 -8.03 -9.99 8.47
N GLY A 112 -8.43 -8.73 8.27
CA GLY A 112 -9.57 -8.38 7.42
C GLY A 112 -9.95 -6.91 7.49
N TYR A 113 -10.91 -6.50 6.67
CA TYR A 113 -11.45 -5.13 6.68
C TYR A 113 -12.50 -4.91 7.76
N ASN A 114 -13.19 -5.96 8.15
CA ASN A 114 -14.18 -5.92 9.23
C ASN A 114 -13.69 -6.82 10.38
N VAL A 115 -13.69 -6.28 11.58
CA VAL A 115 -13.28 -7.00 12.78
C VAL A 115 -14.49 -7.65 13.44
N PRO A 116 -14.47 -8.96 13.71
CA PRO A 116 -15.55 -9.65 14.41
C PRO A 116 -15.89 -8.99 15.74
N LYS A 117 -17.18 -8.96 16.11
CA LYS A 117 -17.68 -8.24 17.29
C LYS A 117 -16.95 -8.62 18.57
N GLU A 118 -16.66 -9.90 18.74
CA GLU A 118 -15.94 -10.47 19.87
C GLU A 118 -14.47 -10.05 19.96
N GLU A 119 -13.91 -9.49 18.89
CA GLU A 119 -12.52 -9.05 18.81
C GLU A 119 -12.38 -7.53 18.83
N GLN A 120 -13.46 -6.79 18.66
CA GLN A 120 -13.43 -5.31 18.57
C GLN A 120 -12.79 -4.64 19.81
N SER A 121 -12.96 -5.24 20.98
CA SER A 121 -12.33 -4.75 22.22
C SER A 121 -10.79 -4.86 22.23
N LYS A 122 -10.22 -5.65 21.31
CA LYS A 122 -8.76 -5.82 21.15
C LYS A 122 -8.14 -4.81 20.18
N ILE A 123 -8.96 -4.02 19.49
CA ILE A 123 -8.46 -3.01 18.54
C ILE A 123 -7.69 -1.93 19.31
N VAL A 124 -6.44 -1.71 18.91
CA VAL A 124 -5.62 -0.63 19.46
C VAL A 124 -6.13 0.71 18.94
N ALA A 125 -6.56 1.57 19.85
CA ALA A 125 -7.00 2.92 19.49
C ALA A 125 -5.83 3.76 18.97
N LEU A 126 -6.10 4.57 17.94
CA LEU A 126 -5.13 5.56 17.48
C LEU A 126 -4.99 6.68 18.51
N HIS A 127 -3.78 7.15 18.68
CA HIS A 127 -3.44 8.24 19.56
C HIS A 127 -2.76 9.39 18.80
N THR A 128 -2.96 10.60 19.27
CA THR A 128 -2.27 11.81 18.79
C THR A 128 -1.41 12.38 19.89
N LYS A 129 -0.27 12.99 19.51
CA LYS A 129 0.60 13.74 20.42
C LYS A 129 0.31 15.22 20.25
N GLY A 130 -0.15 15.86 21.31
CA GLY A 130 -0.34 17.31 21.37
C GLY A 130 0.99 18.07 21.38
N ILE A 131 0.92 19.39 21.17
CA ILE A 131 2.08 20.29 21.13
C ILE A 131 2.88 20.25 22.45
N ASN A 132 2.19 20.09 23.57
CA ASN A 132 2.78 19.95 24.91
C ASN A 132 3.31 18.53 25.23
N GLY A 133 3.29 17.62 24.27
CA GLY A 133 3.69 16.23 24.45
C GLY A 133 2.63 15.31 25.05
N THR A 134 1.45 15.81 25.40
CA THR A 134 0.33 15.00 25.92
C THR A 134 -0.17 14.03 24.85
N ILE A 135 -0.35 12.76 25.23
CA ILE A 135 -0.90 11.72 24.35
C ILE A 135 -2.39 11.58 24.67
N SER A 136 -3.23 11.63 23.64
CA SER A 136 -4.67 11.44 23.75
C SER A 136 -5.20 10.56 22.62
N VAL A 137 -6.34 9.93 22.82
CA VAL A 137 -7.02 9.16 21.75
C VAL A 137 -7.35 10.11 20.60
N ALA A 138 -7.01 9.72 19.38
CA ALA A 138 -7.28 10.51 18.18
C ALA A 138 -8.79 10.63 17.94
N ALA A 139 -9.23 11.80 17.49
CA ALA A 139 -10.63 12.04 17.14
C ALA A 139 -11.11 11.13 15.97
N TYR A 140 -10.21 10.82 15.03
CA TYR A 140 -10.47 9.86 13.97
C TYR A 140 -9.98 8.48 14.37
N GLN A 141 -10.86 7.49 14.24
CA GLN A 141 -10.53 6.08 14.32
C GLN A 141 -10.94 5.42 12.99
N PRO A 142 -10.12 4.53 12.41
CA PRO A 142 -10.50 3.81 11.19
C PRO A 142 -11.78 2.98 11.42
N PRO A 143 -12.71 2.94 10.47
CA PRO A 143 -13.87 2.06 10.57
C PRO A 143 -13.42 0.60 10.57
N PHE A 144 -13.98 -0.20 11.46
CA PHE A 144 -13.64 -1.62 11.64
C PHE A 144 -14.85 -2.55 11.48
N GLU A 145 -16.02 -2.00 11.14
CA GLU A 145 -17.24 -2.76 10.87
C GLU A 145 -18.05 -2.08 9.77
N ASN A 146 -18.91 -2.85 9.09
CA ASN A 146 -19.77 -2.38 8.00
C ASN A 146 -18.97 -1.72 6.84
N VAL A 147 -17.70 -2.06 6.72
CA VAL A 147 -16.85 -1.60 5.62
C VAL A 147 -17.25 -2.37 4.36
N THR A 148 -17.50 -1.65 3.27
CA THR A 148 -17.83 -2.20 1.94
C THR A 148 -16.87 -1.77 0.85
N LEU A 149 -16.06 -0.74 1.13
CA LEU A 149 -15.02 -0.25 0.22
C LEU A 149 -13.70 -0.94 0.54
N TRP A 150 -13.37 -1.94 -0.25
CA TRP A 150 -12.18 -2.79 -0.09
C TRP A 150 -10.96 -2.12 -0.73
N SER A 151 -10.34 -1.18 -0.01
CA SER A 151 -9.21 -0.41 -0.51
C SER A 151 -7.89 -1.18 -0.42
N GLY A 152 -7.05 -1.08 -1.45
CA GLY A 152 -5.68 -1.59 -1.46
C GLY A 152 -4.69 -0.67 -0.76
N VAL A 153 -5.14 0.51 -0.33
CA VAL A 153 -4.29 1.54 0.30
C VAL A 153 -4.43 1.56 1.81
N ASN A 154 -5.63 1.22 2.32
CA ASN A 154 -5.93 1.28 3.76
C ASN A 154 -7.09 0.35 4.14
N GLY A 155 -7.36 0.25 5.45
CA GLY A 155 -8.57 -0.39 5.98
C GLY A 155 -8.39 -1.81 6.47
N LEU A 156 -7.29 -2.50 6.18
CA LEU A 156 -7.04 -3.81 6.77
C LEU A 156 -6.60 -3.68 8.23
N PHE A 157 -7.25 -4.47 9.08
CA PHE A 157 -6.80 -4.78 10.43
C PHE A 157 -6.06 -6.11 10.42
N SER A 158 -5.07 -6.26 11.28
CA SER A 158 -4.34 -7.51 11.45
C SER A 158 -3.79 -7.63 12.87
N SER A 159 -3.43 -8.83 13.28
CA SER A 159 -2.64 -9.07 14.48
C SER A 159 -1.15 -9.19 14.13
N VAL A 160 -0.29 -8.97 15.12
CA VAL A 160 1.16 -9.16 14.97
C VAL A 160 1.48 -10.59 14.53
N THR A 161 0.78 -11.58 15.08
CA THR A 161 0.97 -13.01 14.76
C THR A 161 0.56 -13.33 13.32
N ASP A 162 -0.56 -12.82 12.86
CA ASP A 162 -1.01 -13.02 11.47
C ASP A 162 -0.03 -12.38 10.47
N TYR A 163 0.36 -11.13 10.75
CA TYR A 163 1.29 -10.45 9.86
C TYR A 163 2.69 -11.08 9.88
N ALA A 164 3.14 -11.59 11.04
CA ALA A 164 4.37 -12.37 11.13
C ALA A 164 4.30 -13.66 10.29
N THR A 165 3.14 -14.32 10.20
CA THR A 165 2.93 -15.47 9.31
C THR A 165 3.12 -15.10 7.84
N PHE A 166 2.56 -13.96 7.41
CA PHE A 166 2.80 -13.43 6.06
C PHE A 166 4.30 -13.14 5.83
N CYS A 167 4.96 -12.50 6.80
CA CYS A 167 6.40 -12.23 6.73
C CYS A 167 7.23 -13.51 6.63
N GLN A 168 6.90 -14.55 7.39
CA GLN A 168 7.56 -15.86 7.32
C GLN A 168 7.38 -16.53 5.96
N MET A 169 6.18 -16.47 5.38
CA MET A 169 5.91 -16.98 4.04
C MET A 169 6.80 -16.28 3.00
N MET A 170 6.91 -14.96 3.08
CA MET A 170 7.77 -14.17 2.19
C MET A 170 9.26 -14.50 2.40
N LEU A 171 9.71 -14.60 3.66
CA LEU A 171 11.09 -14.95 4.01
C LEU A 171 11.48 -16.34 3.49
N ALA A 172 10.54 -17.29 3.51
CA ALA A 172 10.72 -18.64 3.00
C ALA A 172 10.52 -18.75 1.46
N GLY A 173 10.65 -17.62 0.73
CA GLY A 173 10.54 -17.61 -0.74
C GLY A 173 9.17 -18.01 -1.27
N GLY A 174 8.11 -17.65 -0.55
CA GLY A 174 6.72 -17.88 -0.93
C GLY A 174 6.13 -19.19 -0.41
N THR A 175 6.80 -19.85 0.54
CA THR A 175 6.36 -21.14 1.11
C THR A 175 6.00 -20.97 2.59
N TYR A 176 4.91 -21.59 3.04
CA TYR A 176 4.54 -21.66 4.45
C TYR A 176 3.96 -23.04 4.78
N LYS A 177 4.40 -23.67 5.88
CA LYS A 177 3.99 -25.01 6.31
C LYS A 177 4.04 -26.06 5.19
N GLY A 178 5.09 -26.02 4.35
CA GLY A 178 5.30 -26.94 3.24
C GLY A 178 4.44 -26.69 2.01
N LYS A 179 3.54 -25.69 2.03
CA LYS A 179 2.71 -25.30 0.90
C LYS A 179 3.27 -24.05 0.23
N GLN A 180 3.36 -24.07 -1.10
CA GLN A 180 3.82 -22.94 -1.89
C GLN A 180 2.63 -22.03 -2.27
N TYR A 181 2.73 -20.74 -1.94
CA TYR A 181 1.76 -19.68 -2.24
C TYR A 181 2.23 -18.79 -3.37
N LEU A 182 3.52 -18.47 -3.38
CA LEU A 182 4.20 -17.74 -4.45
C LEU A 182 5.43 -18.55 -4.89
N SER A 183 5.79 -18.49 -6.16
CA SER A 183 7.07 -19.05 -6.57
C SER A 183 8.22 -18.24 -5.97
N ARG A 184 9.36 -18.90 -5.71
CA ARG A 184 10.57 -18.21 -5.28
C ARG A 184 10.94 -17.06 -6.23
N LYS A 185 10.80 -17.29 -7.53
CA LYS A 185 11.06 -16.27 -8.56
C LYS A 185 10.10 -15.08 -8.49
N THR A 186 8.84 -15.31 -8.09
CA THR A 186 7.89 -14.22 -7.85
C THR A 186 8.32 -13.37 -6.64
N VAL A 187 8.74 -14.00 -5.55
CA VAL A 187 9.23 -13.27 -4.37
C VAL A 187 10.50 -12.49 -4.71
N GLU A 188 11.47 -13.10 -5.41
CA GLU A 188 12.68 -12.42 -5.89
C GLU A 188 12.32 -11.20 -6.76
N LEU A 189 11.34 -11.34 -7.68
CA LEU A 189 10.85 -10.24 -8.50
C LEU A 189 10.23 -9.13 -7.64
N MET A 190 9.35 -9.48 -6.70
CA MET A 190 8.68 -8.50 -5.83
C MET A 190 9.66 -7.71 -4.96
N THR A 191 10.76 -8.34 -4.53
CA THR A 191 11.77 -7.77 -3.63
C THR A 191 13.01 -7.25 -4.37
N SER A 192 12.94 -7.10 -5.68
CA SER A 192 13.97 -6.43 -6.50
C SER A 192 13.64 -4.97 -6.72
N ASN A 193 14.66 -4.12 -6.89
CA ASN A 193 14.44 -2.71 -7.20
C ASN A 193 13.93 -2.53 -8.64
N HIS A 194 12.71 -2.04 -8.81
CA HIS A 194 12.06 -1.75 -10.08
C HIS A 194 12.07 -0.27 -10.48
N THR A 195 12.54 0.60 -9.60
CA THR A 195 12.48 2.06 -9.80
C THR A 195 13.85 2.68 -10.09
N GLY A 196 14.92 1.88 -10.09
CA GLY A 196 16.27 2.42 -10.22
C GLY A 196 16.54 3.45 -9.13
N ASN A 197 16.83 4.68 -9.54
CA ASN A 197 17.10 5.82 -8.64
C ASN A 197 15.86 6.71 -8.40
N LEU A 198 14.67 6.32 -8.87
CA LEU A 198 13.48 7.16 -8.72
C LEU A 198 12.93 7.20 -7.29
N PHE A 199 13.28 6.23 -6.43
CA PHE A 199 12.84 6.21 -5.03
C PHE A 199 13.79 7.06 -4.16
N PRO A 200 13.40 8.29 -3.76
CA PRO A 200 14.32 9.24 -3.13
C PRO A 200 14.31 9.22 -1.60
N GLN A 201 13.45 8.39 -0.97
CA GLN A 201 13.10 8.59 0.44
C GLN A 201 14.20 8.18 1.43
N LEU A 202 14.97 7.14 1.10
CA LEU A 202 16.00 6.64 2.00
C LEU A 202 17.27 6.28 1.22
N PRO A 203 18.45 6.78 1.62
CA PRO A 203 19.72 6.37 1.02
C PRO A 203 19.89 4.85 1.05
N GLY A 204 20.47 4.29 -0.02
CA GLY A 204 20.72 2.84 -0.10
C GLY A 204 19.48 1.98 -0.27
N THR A 205 18.35 2.58 -0.66
CA THR A 205 17.10 1.84 -0.90
C THR A 205 16.55 2.11 -2.30
N GLY A 206 15.71 1.20 -2.75
CA GLY A 206 14.88 1.31 -3.95
C GLY A 206 13.47 0.83 -3.66
N TRP A 207 12.65 0.70 -4.69
CA TRP A 207 11.29 0.20 -4.55
C TRP A 207 11.07 -1.03 -5.43
N GLY A 208 10.52 -2.09 -4.81
CA GLY A 208 10.11 -3.32 -5.47
C GLY A 208 8.65 -3.27 -5.93
N LEU A 209 7.96 -4.41 -5.85
CA LEU A 209 6.53 -4.50 -6.14
C LEU A 209 5.75 -4.55 -4.81
N GLY A 210 5.50 -3.37 -4.24
CA GLY A 210 4.79 -3.19 -2.97
C GLY A 210 5.67 -3.06 -1.72
N PHE A 211 7.01 -3.02 -1.86
CA PHE A 211 7.96 -2.91 -0.74
C PHE A 211 9.09 -1.94 -1.08
N ALA A 212 9.59 -1.22 -0.07
CA ALA A 212 10.92 -0.64 -0.14
C ALA A 212 11.95 -1.76 0.04
N VAL A 213 13.08 -1.68 -0.69
CA VAL A 213 14.11 -2.71 -0.73
C VAL A 213 15.47 -2.08 -0.48
N VAL A 214 16.26 -2.64 0.43
CA VAL A 214 17.65 -2.22 0.66
C VAL A 214 18.54 -2.72 -0.48
N THR A 215 19.11 -1.78 -1.22
CA THR A 215 20.02 -2.05 -2.33
C THR A 215 21.50 -1.92 -1.92
N ASP A 216 21.77 -1.08 -0.90
CA ASP A 216 23.08 -0.84 -0.31
C ASP A 216 22.94 -0.66 1.22
N GLY A 217 23.25 -1.70 1.99
CA GLY A 217 23.11 -1.70 3.45
C GLY A 217 23.90 -0.58 4.14
N PRO A 218 25.20 -0.42 3.90
CA PRO A 218 26.02 0.66 4.46
C PRO A 218 25.47 2.07 4.22
N ALA A 219 24.89 2.32 3.04
CA ALA A 219 24.31 3.62 2.72
C ALA A 219 23.05 3.95 3.54
N THR A 220 22.34 2.96 4.09
CA THR A 220 21.15 3.18 4.95
C THR A 220 21.52 3.73 6.32
N LYS A 221 22.78 3.61 6.75
CA LYS A 221 23.25 3.92 8.11
C LYS A 221 22.49 3.16 9.22
N THR A 222 21.97 1.99 8.88
CA THR A 222 21.28 1.08 9.80
C THR A 222 21.89 -0.33 9.65
N PRO A 223 21.70 -1.26 10.60
CA PRO A 223 22.17 -2.64 10.48
C PRO A 223 21.30 -3.47 9.51
N ALA A 224 20.95 -2.89 8.37
CA ALA A 224 20.12 -3.54 7.37
C ALA A 224 20.98 -4.28 6.34
N SER A 225 20.62 -5.51 6.03
CA SER A 225 21.27 -6.29 4.97
C SER A 225 20.79 -5.86 3.59
N LYS A 226 21.66 -5.95 2.59
CA LYS A 226 21.21 -5.85 1.20
C LYS A 226 20.19 -6.95 0.90
N GLY A 227 19.03 -6.56 0.38
CA GLY A 227 17.89 -7.42 0.11
C GLY A 227 16.83 -7.41 1.21
N LEU A 228 17.07 -6.75 2.35
CA LEU A 228 16.00 -6.47 3.32
C LEU A 228 14.89 -5.68 2.64
N PHE A 229 13.64 -6.06 2.87
CA PHE A 229 12.48 -5.33 2.34
C PHE A 229 11.49 -5.03 3.47
N PHE A 230 10.81 -3.90 3.35
CA PHE A 230 10.04 -3.34 4.44
C PHE A 230 9.00 -2.33 3.96
N TRP A 231 8.12 -1.94 4.83
CA TRP A 231 7.30 -0.74 4.72
C TRP A 231 6.66 -0.39 6.06
N GLY A 232 5.88 0.69 6.08
CA GLY A 232 5.14 1.15 7.24
C GLY A 232 3.76 1.66 6.86
N GLY A 233 2.91 1.82 7.85
CA GLY A 233 1.57 2.39 7.72
C GLY A 233 1.46 3.78 8.33
N ALA A 234 0.47 4.54 7.87
CA ALA A 234 0.20 5.90 8.35
C ALA A 234 -0.08 5.98 9.87
N ASN A 235 -0.46 4.85 10.47
CA ASN A 235 -0.76 4.73 11.90
C ASN A 235 0.42 4.13 12.69
N ASN A 236 1.66 4.34 12.23
CA ASN A 236 2.90 3.84 12.85
C ASN A 236 3.01 2.31 12.93
N THR A 237 2.29 1.58 12.11
CA THR A 237 2.59 0.16 11.88
C THR A 237 3.87 0.05 11.05
N HIS A 238 4.70 -0.93 11.37
CA HIS A 238 5.97 -1.15 10.66
C HIS A 238 6.29 -2.63 10.58
N PHE A 239 6.89 -3.05 9.48
CA PHE A 239 7.47 -4.39 9.32
C PHE A 239 8.73 -4.32 8.49
N PHE A 240 9.60 -5.29 8.70
CA PHE A 240 10.74 -5.57 7.85
C PHE A 240 10.99 -7.07 7.78
N ILE A 241 11.56 -7.52 6.67
CA ILE A 241 11.93 -8.91 6.43
C ILE A 241 13.37 -8.89 5.91
N ASP A 242 14.28 -9.46 6.69
CA ASP A 242 15.68 -9.59 6.31
C ASP A 242 15.97 -11.04 5.92
N PRO A 243 16.30 -11.32 4.65
CA PRO A 243 16.57 -12.67 4.17
C PRO A 243 17.96 -13.20 4.54
N LYS A 244 18.77 -12.45 5.31
CA LYS A 244 20.12 -12.83 5.74
C LYS A 244 20.22 -13.07 7.22
#